data_66c0e42dfe64ca5045030a7a66167c9d
#
_entry.id   66c0e42dfe64ca5045030a7a66167c9d
#
_cell.length_a   1.000
_cell.length_b   1.000
_cell.length_c   1.000
_cell.angle_alpha   90.00
_cell.angle_beta   90.00
_cell.angle_gamma   90.00
#
_symmetry.space_group_name_H-M   'P 1'
#
loop_
_entity.id
_entity.type
_entity.pdbx_description
1 polymer ?
#
loop_
_entity_poly.entity_id
_entity_poly.type
_entity_poly.pdbx_seq_one_letter_code
_entity_poly.pdbx_strand_id
1 'polypeptide(L)'
;MNKIIIVTGASKGIGREIAKELAIKGNTIIANYNKSEKNIKELQQELEKQNIKIDIVKADVSKREEASKLVKYTIEKYGKIDVLINNAGISQIKEFTQLTDEDWNNMMNTNLNSVFYMCQEACNNMIHNKNGCIINISSIWGITGASCEVHYSVSKAGVDALTKALAKELGPSNIRVNSIAPGIIKTEMNAHLNEEEIQNIEEEIPLEKIGQAKDIERCVEWLINDEYTTGQVISINGGWNM
;
A
#
# COMPACT_ATOMS: atom_id res chain seq x y z
N MET A 1 15.05 -14.24 -8.24
CA MET A 1 16.05 -13.71 -7.27
C MET A 1 15.31 -13.24 -6.03
N ASN A 2 15.87 -13.47 -4.83
CA ASN A 2 15.30 -12.94 -3.59
C ASN A 2 15.38 -11.40 -3.59
N LYS A 3 14.25 -10.70 -3.49
CA LYS A 3 14.15 -9.23 -3.42
C LYS A 3 14.00 -8.80 -1.96
N ILE A 4 14.57 -7.66 -1.60
CA ILE A 4 14.37 -7.01 -0.30
C ILE A 4 13.18 -6.05 -0.43
N ILE A 5 12.09 -6.36 0.27
CA ILE A 5 10.78 -5.70 0.09
C ILE A 5 10.28 -5.11 1.41
N ILE A 6 10.03 -3.82 1.43
CA ILE A 6 9.30 -3.17 2.54
C ILE A 6 7.82 -3.13 2.21
N VAL A 7 6.97 -3.59 3.13
CA VAL A 7 5.51 -3.48 3.04
C VAL A 7 5.01 -2.70 4.25
N THR A 8 4.46 -1.50 4.01
CA THR A 8 3.87 -0.70 5.09
C THR A 8 2.44 -1.13 5.39
N GLY A 9 2.04 -1.09 6.67
CA GLY A 9 0.71 -1.53 7.08
C GLY A 9 0.44 -3.03 6.85
N ALA A 10 1.46 -3.89 7.04
CA ALA A 10 1.42 -5.32 6.75
C ALA A 10 0.67 -6.18 7.78
N SER A 11 0.03 -5.59 8.78
CA SER A 11 -0.63 -6.36 9.85
C SER A 11 -2.00 -6.91 9.48
N LYS A 12 -2.69 -6.34 8.51
CA LYS A 12 -4.08 -6.65 8.14
C LYS A 12 -4.33 -6.47 6.64
N GLY A 13 -5.47 -6.99 6.19
CA GLY A 13 -6.04 -6.75 4.87
C GLY A 13 -5.06 -6.97 3.72
N ILE A 14 -5.04 -6.02 2.77
CA ILE A 14 -4.21 -6.08 1.56
C ILE A 14 -2.71 -6.20 1.89
N GLY A 15 -2.20 -5.38 2.83
CA GLY A 15 -0.78 -5.40 3.19
C GLY A 15 -0.33 -6.73 3.80
N ARG A 16 -1.18 -7.38 4.61
CA ARG A 16 -0.92 -8.71 5.16
C ARG A 16 -0.81 -9.77 4.07
N GLU A 17 -1.76 -9.76 3.13
CA GLU A 17 -1.77 -10.74 2.01
C GLU A 17 -0.55 -10.55 1.12
N ILE A 18 -0.21 -9.31 0.78
CA ILE A 18 0.99 -8.99 0.00
C ILE A 18 2.25 -9.50 0.71
N ALA A 19 2.43 -9.16 2.00
CA ALA A 19 3.60 -9.58 2.76
C ALA A 19 3.71 -11.10 2.85
N LYS A 20 2.59 -11.80 3.07
CA LYS A 20 2.50 -13.25 3.15
C LYS A 20 2.91 -13.93 1.84
N GLU A 21 2.23 -13.59 0.75
CA GLU A 21 2.42 -14.27 -0.53
C GLU A 21 3.82 -13.99 -1.10
N LEU A 22 4.33 -12.75 -0.98
CA LEU A 22 5.69 -12.44 -1.42
C LEU A 22 6.77 -13.14 -0.57
N ALA A 23 6.52 -13.37 0.74
CA ALA A 23 7.41 -14.17 1.58
C ALA A 23 7.43 -15.64 1.16
N ILE A 24 6.26 -16.23 0.88
CA ILE A 24 6.12 -17.60 0.39
C ILE A 24 6.89 -17.80 -0.93
N LYS A 25 6.93 -16.78 -1.78
CA LYS A 25 7.69 -16.78 -3.05
C LYS A 25 9.21 -16.57 -2.87
N GLY A 26 9.70 -16.57 -1.63
CA GLY A 26 11.13 -16.56 -1.31
C GLY A 26 11.76 -15.16 -1.26
N ASN A 27 10.97 -14.10 -1.13
CA ASN A 27 11.50 -12.76 -0.92
C ASN A 27 11.76 -12.48 0.57
N THR A 28 12.68 -11.58 0.85
CA THR A 28 12.92 -11.04 2.20
C THR A 28 11.96 -9.90 2.46
N ILE A 29 11.06 -10.07 3.42
CA ILE A 29 10.00 -9.12 3.73
C ILE A 29 10.31 -8.37 5.03
N ILE A 30 10.24 -7.05 4.95
CA ILE A 30 10.21 -6.15 6.08
C ILE A 30 8.76 -5.67 6.24
N ALA A 31 8.03 -6.33 7.11
CA ALA A 31 6.62 -6.11 7.36
C ALA A 31 6.44 -5.03 8.44
N ASN A 32 6.07 -3.83 8.03
CA ASN A 32 5.84 -2.73 8.96
C ASN A 32 4.41 -2.77 9.53
N TYR A 33 4.30 -2.40 10.80
CA TYR A 33 3.04 -2.17 11.49
C TYR A 33 3.14 -0.99 12.46
N ASN A 34 1.99 -0.39 12.82
CA ASN A 34 1.93 0.65 13.85
C ASN A 34 1.26 0.14 15.14
N LYS A 35 -0.06 -0.13 15.09
CA LYS A 35 -0.88 -0.44 16.29
C LYS A 35 -1.19 -1.93 16.46
N SER A 36 -1.29 -2.68 15.38
CA SER A 36 -1.82 -4.06 15.39
C SER A 36 -0.73 -5.11 15.59
N GLU A 37 -0.05 -5.08 16.75
CA GLU A 37 1.05 -5.98 17.08
C GLU A 37 0.63 -7.45 17.11
N LYS A 38 -0.57 -7.75 17.64
CA LYS A 38 -1.11 -9.12 17.69
C LYS A 38 -1.19 -9.71 16.29
N ASN A 39 -1.81 -8.99 15.35
CA ASN A 39 -2.02 -9.47 13.99
C ASN A 39 -0.71 -9.71 13.22
N ILE A 40 0.29 -8.83 13.39
CA ILE A 40 1.57 -9.03 12.71
C ILE A 40 2.35 -10.21 13.28
N LYS A 41 2.27 -10.46 14.58
CA LYS A 41 2.85 -11.64 15.22
C LYS A 41 2.16 -12.93 14.79
N GLU A 42 0.83 -12.92 14.58
CA GLU A 42 0.10 -14.05 14.02
C GLU A 42 0.58 -14.34 12.58
N LEU A 43 0.79 -13.33 11.75
CA LEU A 43 1.38 -13.52 10.41
C LEU A 43 2.78 -14.13 10.50
N GLN A 44 3.63 -13.61 11.37
CA GLN A 44 4.98 -14.14 11.57
C GLN A 44 4.95 -15.63 11.96
N GLN A 45 4.13 -15.98 12.95
CA GLN A 45 3.98 -17.39 13.40
C GLN A 45 3.39 -18.30 12.31
N GLU A 46 2.46 -17.80 11.49
CA GLU A 46 1.91 -18.54 10.36
C GLU A 46 2.99 -18.90 9.33
N LEU A 47 3.87 -17.96 9.03
CA LEU A 47 4.99 -18.15 8.08
C LEU A 47 6.11 -19.01 8.70
N GLU A 48 6.41 -18.85 9.99
CA GLU A 48 7.41 -19.66 10.71
C GLU A 48 7.07 -21.16 10.71
N LYS A 49 5.78 -21.52 10.77
CA LYS A 49 5.32 -22.90 10.62
C LYS A 49 5.67 -23.51 9.26
N GLN A 50 5.91 -22.68 8.26
CA GLN A 50 6.34 -23.05 6.91
C GLN A 50 7.86 -22.87 6.71
N ASN A 51 8.63 -22.63 7.79
CA ASN A 51 10.06 -22.28 7.75
C ASN A 51 10.37 -20.99 6.99
N ILE A 52 9.42 -20.07 6.91
CA ILE A 52 9.59 -18.76 6.26
C ILE A 52 9.73 -17.69 7.34
N LYS A 53 10.76 -16.87 7.22
CA LYS A 53 11.02 -15.78 8.17
C LYS A 53 10.76 -14.43 7.53
N ILE A 54 10.09 -13.55 8.27
CA ILE A 54 9.92 -12.14 7.93
C ILE A 54 10.44 -11.27 9.08
N ASP A 55 10.90 -10.06 8.75
CA ASP A 55 11.16 -9.05 9.77
C ASP A 55 9.88 -8.27 10.05
N ILE A 56 9.51 -8.17 11.31
CA ILE A 56 8.40 -7.30 11.73
C ILE A 56 8.98 -6.04 12.39
N VAL A 57 8.60 -4.86 11.89
CA VAL A 57 9.14 -3.57 12.36
C VAL A 57 8.01 -2.63 12.73
N LYS A 58 7.96 -2.23 14.01
CA LYS A 58 7.01 -1.23 14.50
C LYS A 58 7.49 0.16 14.11
N ALA A 59 6.69 0.89 13.33
CA ALA A 59 6.90 2.29 13.02
C ALA A 59 5.59 2.94 12.57
N ASP A 60 5.34 4.15 13.03
CA ASP A 60 4.28 5.03 12.54
C ASP A 60 4.81 5.81 11.34
N VAL A 61 4.57 5.31 10.14
CA VAL A 61 5.07 5.90 8.90
C VAL A 61 4.46 7.28 8.57
N SER A 62 3.42 7.71 9.30
CA SER A 62 2.92 9.09 9.22
C SER A 62 3.87 10.11 9.84
N LYS A 63 4.89 9.63 10.58
CA LYS A 63 5.95 10.42 11.19
C LYS A 63 7.26 10.21 10.45
N ARG A 64 7.82 11.28 9.91
CA ARG A 64 9.05 11.24 9.12
C ARG A 64 10.20 10.51 9.80
N GLU A 65 10.40 10.78 11.09
CA GLU A 65 11.49 10.16 11.85
C GLU A 65 11.35 8.63 11.96
N GLU A 66 10.12 8.13 12.09
CA GLU A 66 9.85 6.70 12.18
C GLU A 66 9.94 6.03 10.79
N ALA A 67 9.48 6.71 9.75
CA ALA A 67 9.67 6.27 8.35
C ALA A 67 11.16 6.15 8.01
N SER A 68 11.98 7.16 8.37
CA SER A 68 13.43 7.14 8.20
C SER A 68 14.09 5.98 8.94
N LYS A 69 13.69 5.71 10.20
CA LYS A 69 14.21 4.57 10.98
C LYS A 69 13.90 3.22 10.33
N LEU A 70 12.70 3.04 9.77
CA LEU A 70 12.31 1.81 9.07
C LEU A 70 13.18 1.56 7.83
N VAL A 71 13.37 2.59 7.01
CA VAL A 71 14.21 2.52 5.82
C VAL A 71 15.67 2.26 6.20
N LYS A 72 16.19 2.99 7.17
CA LYS A 72 17.57 2.84 7.67
C LYS A 72 17.82 1.44 8.22
N TYR A 73 16.91 0.91 9.05
CA TYR A 73 16.98 -0.48 9.52
C TYR A 73 17.14 -1.48 8.36
N THR A 74 16.33 -1.30 7.30
CA THR A 74 16.36 -2.19 6.14
C THR A 74 17.71 -2.12 5.42
N ILE A 75 18.22 -0.91 5.19
CA ILE A 75 19.50 -0.70 4.50
C ILE A 75 20.69 -1.23 5.35
N GLU A 76 20.68 -0.97 6.65
CA GLU A 76 21.75 -1.45 7.55
C GLU A 76 21.80 -2.98 7.60
N LYS A 77 20.64 -3.64 7.57
CA LYS A 77 20.55 -5.10 7.68
C LYS A 77 20.78 -5.83 6.35
N TYR A 78 20.30 -5.26 5.24
CA TYR A 78 20.25 -5.95 3.95
C TYR A 78 21.03 -5.25 2.83
N GLY A 79 21.55 -4.06 3.08
CA GLY A 79 22.34 -3.27 2.13
C GLY A 79 21.54 -2.53 1.06
N LYS A 80 20.31 -2.97 0.78
CA LYS A 80 19.49 -2.42 -0.31
C LYS A 80 18.00 -2.54 -0.05
N ILE A 81 17.22 -1.82 -0.85
CA ILE A 81 15.77 -1.95 -0.99
C ILE A 81 15.47 -2.17 -2.46
N ASP A 82 14.95 -3.34 -2.83
CA ASP A 82 14.54 -3.62 -4.22
C ASP A 82 13.12 -3.15 -4.49
N VAL A 83 12.21 -3.27 -3.50
CA VAL A 83 10.80 -2.92 -3.64
C VAL A 83 10.29 -2.19 -2.39
N LEU A 84 9.55 -1.11 -2.60
CA LEU A 84 8.79 -0.42 -1.57
C LEU A 84 7.30 -0.51 -1.90
N ILE A 85 6.50 -1.07 -0.98
CA ILE A 85 5.05 -1.14 -1.09
C ILE A 85 4.42 -0.26 -0.03
N ASN A 86 3.91 0.90 -0.44
CA ASN A 86 3.21 1.84 0.40
C ASN A 86 1.73 1.45 0.46
N ASN A 87 1.38 0.70 1.51
CA ASN A 87 0.00 0.22 1.71
C ASN A 87 -0.64 0.81 2.99
N ALA A 88 0.14 1.30 3.95
CA ALA A 88 -0.41 1.88 5.16
C ALA A 88 -1.41 3.00 4.83
N GLY A 89 -2.59 2.93 5.45
CA GLY A 89 -3.66 3.90 5.23
C GLY A 89 -4.83 3.70 6.17
N ILE A 90 -5.66 4.72 6.24
CA ILE A 90 -6.93 4.74 6.98
C ILE A 90 -8.04 5.24 6.07
N SER A 91 -9.29 4.93 6.39
CA SER A 91 -10.48 5.57 5.83
C SER A 91 -11.35 6.11 6.97
N GLN A 92 -12.19 7.07 6.64
CA GLN A 92 -13.17 7.62 7.56
C GLN A 92 -14.36 8.14 6.75
N ILE A 93 -15.56 7.67 7.07
CA ILE A 93 -16.81 8.18 6.52
C ILE A 93 -17.27 9.32 7.40
N LYS A 94 -17.34 10.53 6.84
CA LYS A 94 -17.79 11.73 7.55
C LYS A 94 -18.24 12.79 6.55
N GLU A 95 -19.38 13.46 6.82
CA GLU A 95 -19.86 14.57 6.00
C GLU A 95 -18.82 15.70 5.92
N PHE A 96 -18.69 16.31 4.75
CA PHE A 96 -17.69 17.35 4.52
C PHE A 96 -17.81 18.53 5.51
N THR A 97 -19.01 18.95 5.81
CA THR A 97 -19.28 20.07 6.74
C THR A 97 -18.94 19.75 8.20
N GLN A 98 -18.75 18.49 8.53
CA GLN A 98 -18.41 18.02 9.88
C GLN A 98 -16.93 17.66 10.02
N LEU A 99 -16.16 17.66 8.91
CA LEU A 99 -14.73 17.40 8.96
C LEU A 99 -14.01 18.48 9.78
N THR A 100 -13.20 18.04 10.73
CA THR A 100 -12.33 18.92 11.50
C THR A 100 -10.93 18.99 10.86
N ASP A 101 -10.15 19.99 11.23
CA ASP A 101 -8.74 20.08 10.84
C ASP A 101 -7.95 18.87 11.31
N GLU A 102 -8.32 18.27 12.46
CA GLU A 102 -7.70 17.05 12.97
C GLU A 102 -8.00 15.85 12.08
N ASP A 103 -9.25 15.65 11.66
CA ASP A 103 -9.64 14.59 10.71
C ASP A 103 -8.84 14.72 9.41
N TRP A 104 -8.81 15.94 8.85
CA TRP A 104 -8.07 16.24 7.64
C TRP A 104 -6.57 15.94 7.79
N ASN A 105 -5.94 16.49 8.82
CA ASN A 105 -4.50 16.32 9.04
C ASN A 105 -4.12 14.86 9.31
N ASN A 106 -4.94 14.13 10.08
CA ASN A 106 -4.71 12.71 10.33
C ASN A 106 -4.78 11.89 9.04
N MET A 107 -5.79 12.16 8.18
CA MET A 107 -5.95 11.50 6.88
C MET A 107 -4.77 11.79 5.96
N MET A 108 -4.41 13.06 5.80
CA MET A 108 -3.31 13.47 4.94
C MET A 108 -1.96 12.94 5.44
N ASN A 109 -1.71 13.00 6.74
CA ASN A 109 -0.47 12.48 7.33
C ASN A 109 -0.33 10.96 7.15
N THR A 110 -1.44 10.23 7.34
CA THR A 110 -1.40 8.77 7.27
C THR A 110 -1.39 8.25 5.84
N ASN A 111 -2.18 8.85 4.93
CA ASN A 111 -2.37 8.30 3.58
C ASN A 111 -1.45 8.89 2.52
N LEU A 112 -1.03 10.16 2.67
CA LEU A 112 -0.23 10.86 1.66
C LEU A 112 1.18 11.18 2.15
N ASN A 113 1.31 11.85 3.30
CA ASN A 113 2.64 12.23 3.80
C ASN A 113 3.49 11.01 4.12
N SER A 114 2.90 9.91 4.61
CA SER A 114 3.60 8.65 4.84
C SER A 114 4.22 8.10 3.55
N VAL A 115 3.46 8.11 2.44
CA VAL A 115 3.95 7.66 1.12
C VAL A 115 5.10 8.55 0.65
N PHE A 116 4.96 9.87 0.79
CA PHE A 116 6.02 10.81 0.46
C PHE A 116 7.28 10.56 1.29
N TYR A 117 7.16 10.37 2.60
CA TYR A 117 8.31 10.10 3.49
C TYR A 117 9.02 8.81 3.12
N MET A 118 8.26 7.73 2.98
CA MET A 118 8.82 6.42 2.63
C MET A 118 9.51 6.43 1.27
N CYS A 119 8.89 7.05 0.26
CA CYS A 119 9.51 7.19 -1.06
C CYS A 119 10.81 7.99 -0.99
N GLN A 120 10.81 9.16 -0.33
CA GLN A 120 11.98 10.03 -0.25
C GLN A 120 13.16 9.35 0.47
N GLU A 121 12.88 8.63 1.56
CA GLU A 121 13.93 7.90 2.29
C GLU A 121 14.49 6.71 1.48
N ALA A 122 13.62 5.94 0.79
CA ALA A 122 14.05 4.77 0.02
C ALA A 122 14.77 5.14 -1.29
N CYS A 123 14.36 6.24 -1.94
CA CYS A 123 14.88 6.64 -3.25
C CYS A 123 16.39 6.83 -3.29
N ASN A 124 17.02 7.36 -2.24
CA ASN A 124 18.48 7.55 -2.22
C ASN A 124 19.24 6.21 -2.39
N ASN A 125 18.79 5.15 -1.73
CA ASN A 125 19.38 3.83 -1.88
C ASN A 125 19.08 3.23 -3.25
N MET A 126 17.84 3.36 -3.76
CA MET A 126 17.44 2.86 -5.07
C MET A 126 18.21 3.57 -6.22
N ILE A 127 18.39 4.90 -6.13
CA ILE A 127 19.17 5.69 -7.10
C ILE A 127 20.63 5.24 -7.11
N HIS A 128 21.22 5.04 -5.94
CA HIS A 128 22.60 4.55 -5.83
C HIS A 128 22.77 3.18 -6.50
N ASN A 129 21.79 2.29 -6.32
CA ASN A 129 21.82 0.94 -6.89
C ASN A 129 21.32 0.89 -8.35
N LYS A 130 20.81 2.00 -8.90
CA LYS A 130 20.17 2.08 -10.23
C LYS A 130 19.12 1.00 -10.46
N ASN A 131 18.37 0.71 -9.43
CA ASN A 131 17.30 -0.30 -9.44
C ASN A 131 16.29 -0.03 -8.34
N GLY A 132 15.00 -0.12 -8.68
CA GLY A 132 13.93 0.03 -7.69
C GLY A 132 12.54 -0.16 -8.29
N CYS A 133 11.63 -0.59 -7.44
CA CYS A 133 10.21 -0.65 -7.75
C CYS A 133 9.41 -0.10 -6.57
N ILE A 134 8.62 0.93 -6.82
CA ILE A 134 7.72 1.53 -5.83
C ILE A 134 6.29 1.26 -6.26
N ILE A 135 5.49 0.69 -5.36
CA ILE A 135 4.08 0.41 -5.58
C ILE A 135 3.28 1.09 -4.48
N ASN A 136 2.40 2.00 -4.86
CA ASN A 136 1.54 2.72 -3.95
C ASN A 136 0.12 2.13 -4.00
N ILE A 137 -0.48 1.82 -2.84
CA ILE A 137 -1.87 1.38 -2.78
C ILE A 137 -2.75 2.62 -2.62
N SER A 138 -3.39 3.00 -3.72
CA SER A 138 -4.35 4.09 -3.83
C SER A 138 -5.79 3.60 -3.57
N SER A 139 -6.75 4.10 -4.31
CA SER A 139 -8.17 3.71 -4.32
C SER A 139 -8.84 4.23 -5.59
N ILE A 140 -9.91 3.59 -6.03
CA ILE A 140 -10.78 4.17 -7.06
C ILE A 140 -11.33 5.55 -6.63
N TRP A 141 -11.48 5.79 -5.32
CA TRP A 141 -11.88 7.10 -4.80
C TRP A 141 -10.84 8.20 -5.01
N GLY A 142 -9.59 7.85 -5.28
CA GLY A 142 -8.56 8.80 -5.76
C GLY A 142 -8.79 9.22 -7.21
N ILE A 143 -9.54 8.43 -7.98
CA ILE A 143 -9.84 8.68 -9.41
C ILE A 143 -11.18 9.41 -9.54
N THR A 144 -12.24 8.90 -8.89
CA THR A 144 -13.61 9.40 -9.04
C THR A 144 -14.06 10.33 -7.93
N GLY A 145 -13.46 10.23 -6.74
CA GLY A 145 -14.00 10.80 -5.51
C GLY A 145 -15.16 9.97 -4.95
N ALA A 146 -15.48 10.18 -3.67
CA ALA A 146 -16.61 9.57 -2.99
C ALA A 146 -17.30 10.55 -2.04
N SER A 147 -18.63 10.47 -1.98
CA SER A 147 -19.42 11.20 -0.98
C SER A 147 -19.05 10.75 0.43
N CYS A 148 -19.03 11.68 1.38
CA CYS A 148 -18.63 11.46 2.78
C CYS A 148 -17.20 10.95 2.99
N GLU A 149 -16.37 10.88 1.95
CA GLU A 149 -14.96 10.49 1.99
C GLU A 149 -14.05 11.51 1.28
N VAL A 150 -14.37 12.81 1.35
CA VAL A 150 -13.66 13.88 0.63
C VAL A 150 -12.17 13.89 0.94
N HIS A 151 -11.78 13.86 2.21
CA HIS A 151 -10.38 13.87 2.65
C HIS A 151 -9.64 12.59 2.27
N TYR A 152 -10.32 11.43 2.28
CA TYR A 152 -9.77 10.17 1.81
C TYR A 152 -9.50 10.23 0.31
N SER A 153 -10.49 10.66 -0.47
CA SER A 153 -10.40 10.83 -1.93
C SER A 153 -9.24 11.76 -2.32
N VAL A 154 -9.13 12.91 -1.65
CA VAL A 154 -8.02 13.86 -1.88
C VAL A 154 -6.67 13.23 -1.56
N SER A 155 -6.57 12.49 -0.44
CA SER A 155 -5.32 11.83 -0.06
C SER A 155 -4.87 10.80 -1.11
N LYS A 156 -5.81 10.02 -1.66
CA LYS A 156 -5.53 8.97 -2.67
C LYS A 156 -5.26 9.57 -4.05
N ALA A 157 -5.97 10.64 -4.44
CA ALA A 157 -5.64 11.42 -5.64
C ALA A 157 -4.22 12.02 -5.56
N GLY A 158 -3.83 12.50 -4.36
CA GLY A 158 -2.46 12.96 -4.11
C GLY A 158 -1.41 11.87 -4.29
N VAL A 159 -1.68 10.64 -3.84
CA VAL A 159 -0.82 9.47 -4.05
C VAL A 159 -0.66 9.16 -5.55
N ASP A 160 -1.74 9.24 -6.33
CA ASP A 160 -1.70 8.99 -7.78
C ASP A 160 -0.92 10.08 -8.53
N ALA A 161 -1.05 11.33 -8.11
CA ALA A 161 -0.26 12.45 -8.66
C ALA A 161 1.23 12.28 -8.31
N LEU A 162 1.55 11.94 -7.05
CA LEU A 162 2.92 11.66 -6.59
C LEU A 162 3.55 10.51 -7.38
N THR A 163 2.80 9.43 -7.62
CA THR A 163 3.23 8.28 -8.43
C THR A 163 3.69 8.71 -9.82
N LYS A 164 2.86 9.49 -10.51
CA LYS A 164 3.15 9.96 -11.87
C LYS A 164 4.37 10.91 -11.92
N ALA A 165 4.51 11.77 -10.92
CA ALA A 165 5.64 12.68 -10.83
C ALA A 165 6.95 11.92 -10.57
N LEU A 166 6.98 11.03 -9.58
CA LEU A 166 8.15 10.22 -9.24
C LEU A 166 8.56 9.28 -10.37
N ALA A 167 7.60 8.70 -11.11
CA ALA A 167 7.91 7.87 -12.26
C ALA A 167 8.72 8.60 -13.34
N LYS A 168 8.38 9.87 -13.59
CA LYS A 168 9.12 10.71 -14.55
C LYS A 168 10.50 11.09 -14.03
N GLU A 169 10.61 11.45 -12.75
CA GLU A 169 11.85 11.90 -12.15
C GLU A 169 12.85 10.76 -11.94
N LEU A 170 12.37 9.59 -11.52
CA LEU A 170 13.21 8.44 -11.13
C LEU A 170 13.45 7.44 -12.27
N GLY A 171 12.71 7.52 -13.37
CA GLY A 171 12.87 6.66 -14.55
C GLY A 171 14.31 6.62 -15.08
N PRO A 172 15.04 7.76 -15.22
CA PRO A 172 16.44 7.75 -15.65
C PRO A 172 17.39 6.97 -14.71
N SER A 173 16.97 6.73 -13.46
CA SER A 173 17.69 5.91 -12.49
C SER A 173 17.25 4.44 -12.47
N ASN A 174 16.44 4.01 -13.46
CA ASN A 174 15.88 2.66 -13.55
C ASN A 174 14.99 2.30 -12.33
N ILE A 175 14.21 3.27 -11.84
CA ILE A 175 13.26 3.08 -10.76
C ILE A 175 11.85 3.25 -11.33
N ARG A 176 11.03 2.22 -11.20
CA ARG A 176 9.63 2.25 -11.62
C ARG A 176 8.73 2.62 -10.44
N VAL A 177 7.74 3.44 -10.69
CA VAL A 177 6.77 3.88 -9.68
C VAL A 177 5.37 3.74 -10.24
N ASN A 178 4.54 2.91 -9.63
CA ASN A 178 3.16 2.69 -10.04
C ASN A 178 2.20 2.76 -8.84
N SER A 179 0.95 2.99 -9.13
CA SER A 179 -0.14 2.97 -8.17
C SER A 179 -1.14 1.87 -8.55
N ILE A 180 -1.67 1.18 -7.55
CA ILE A 180 -2.84 0.31 -7.71
C ILE A 180 -4.00 1.01 -7.04
N ALA A 181 -5.13 1.12 -7.75
CA ALA A 181 -6.38 1.70 -7.27
C ALA A 181 -7.42 0.58 -7.06
N PRO A 182 -7.49 -0.02 -5.87
CA PRO A 182 -8.50 -1.03 -5.57
C PRO A 182 -9.90 -0.45 -5.58
N GLY A 183 -10.87 -1.24 -6.02
CA GLY A 183 -12.27 -1.05 -5.66
C GLY A 183 -12.53 -1.49 -4.22
N ILE A 184 -13.74 -1.96 -3.94
CA ILE A 184 -14.05 -2.53 -2.63
C ILE A 184 -13.40 -3.92 -2.50
N ILE A 185 -12.63 -4.09 -1.42
CA ILE A 185 -11.91 -5.34 -1.12
C ILE A 185 -12.36 -5.86 0.24
N LYS A 186 -12.62 -7.15 0.33
CA LYS A 186 -13.01 -7.81 1.59
C LYS A 186 -11.84 -7.77 2.59
N THR A 187 -11.90 -6.80 3.51
CA THR A 187 -10.89 -6.54 4.54
C THR A 187 -11.57 -5.99 5.79
N GLU A 188 -10.81 -5.91 6.88
CA GLU A 188 -11.29 -5.31 8.14
C GLU A 188 -11.64 -3.82 7.99
N MET A 189 -11.13 -3.12 6.98
CA MET A 189 -11.49 -1.72 6.70
C MET A 189 -12.97 -1.59 6.33
N ASN A 190 -13.52 -2.59 5.66
CA ASN A 190 -14.91 -2.65 5.20
C ASN A 190 -15.80 -3.52 6.10
N ALA A 191 -15.33 -3.94 7.30
CA ALA A 191 -16.08 -4.80 8.22
C ALA A 191 -17.31 -4.13 8.86
N HIS A 192 -17.50 -2.85 8.65
CA HIS A 192 -18.69 -2.10 9.09
C HIS A 192 -19.88 -2.29 8.16
N LEU A 193 -19.67 -2.76 6.93
CA LEU A 193 -20.72 -3.03 5.96
C LEU A 193 -21.49 -4.30 6.34
N ASN A 194 -22.81 -4.22 6.35
CA ASN A 194 -23.67 -5.37 6.53
C ASN A 194 -23.88 -6.15 5.20
N GLU A 195 -24.56 -7.30 5.26
CA GLU A 195 -24.76 -8.17 4.09
C GLU A 195 -25.57 -7.50 2.98
N GLU A 196 -26.60 -6.70 3.33
CA GLU A 196 -27.43 -5.97 2.37
C GLU A 196 -26.62 -4.87 1.66
N GLU A 197 -25.81 -4.12 2.39
CA GLU A 197 -24.92 -3.10 1.81
C GLU A 197 -23.88 -3.74 0.88
N ILE A 198 -23.33 -4.88 1.26
CA ILE A 198 -22.40 -5.63 0.40
C ILE A 198 -23.11 -6.08 -0.88
N GLN A 199 -24.30 -6.65 -0.79
CA GLN A 199 -25.07 -7.09 -1.94
C GLN A 199 -25.40 -5.93 -2.89
N ASN A 200 -25.85 -4.78 -2.37
CA ASN A 200 -26.11 -3.60 -3.17
C ASN A 200 -24.87 -3.12 -3.93
N ILE A 201 -23.69 -3.17 -3.28
CA ILE A 201 -22.43 -2.81 -3.94
C ILE A 201 -22.04 -3.87 -5.01
N GLU A 202 -22.24 -5.15 -4.74
CA GLU A 202 -21.97 -6.22 -5.71
C GLU A 202 -22.81 -6.07 -6.98
N GLU A 203 -24.07 -5.63 -6.86
CA GLU A 203 -24.97 -5.34 -8.01
C GLU A 203 -24.46 -4.17 -8.87
N GLU A 204 -23.72 -3.21 -8.30
CA GLU A 204 -23.11 -2.11 -9.05
C GLU A 204 -21.82 -2.51 -9.77
N ILE A 205 -21.17 -3.60 -9.33
CA ILE A 205 -19.91 -4.07 -9.88
C ILE A 205 -20.19 -5.01 -11.08
N PRO A 206 -19.68 -4.74 -12.30
CA PRO A 206 -19.91 -5.60 -13.47
C PRO A 206 -19.53 -7.08 -13.28
N LEU A 207 -18.56 -7.39 -12.42
CA LEU A 207 -18.22 -8.77 -12.06
C LEU A 207 -19.07 -9.34 -10.91
N GLU A 208 -20.09 -8.62 -10.44
CA GLU A 208 -21.08 -9.01 -9.43
C GLU A 208 -20.45 -9.62 -8.15
N LYS A 209 -19.33 -9.06 -7.72
CA LYS A 209 -18.62 -9.47 -6.49
C LYS A 209 -17.64 -8.41 -6.01
N ILE A 210 -17.43 -8.35 -4.70
CA ILE A 210 -16.32 -7.59 -4.12
C ILE A 210 -14.99 -8.32 -4.31
N GLY A 211 -13.91 -7.55 -4.43
CA GLY A 211 -12.55 -8.09 -4.60
C GLY A 211 -12.00 -8.74 -3.32
N GLN A 212 -10.97 -9.54 -3.48
CA GLN A 212 -10.20 -10.14 -2.39
C GLN A 212 -8.81 -9.50 -2.32
N ALA A 213 -8.16 -9.52 -1.14
CA ALA A 213 -6.80 -8.99 -0.99
C ALA A 213 -5.81 -9.65 -1.96
N LYS A 214 -6.04 -10.92 -2.32
CA LYS A 214 -5.25 -11.66 -3.30
C LYS A 214 -5.36 -11.10 -4.72
N ASP A 215 -6.45 -10.45 -5.09
CA ASP A 215 -6.58 -9.82 -6.42
C ASP A 215 -5.63 -8.64 -6.54
N ILE A 216 -5.40 -7.91 -5.44
CA ILE A 216 -4.44 -6.82 -5.36
C ILE A 216 -3.01 -7.36 -5.32
N GLU A 217 -2.75 -8.42 -4.54
CA GLU A 217 -1.43 -9.07 -4.46
C GLU A 217 -0.93 -9.52 -5.83
N ARG A 218 -1.79 -10.14 -6.64
CA ARG A 218 -1.43 -10.55 -8.02
C ARG A 218 -0.98 -9.37 -8.90
N CYS A 219 -1.63 -8.22 -8.76
CA CYS A 219 -1.21 -7.02 -9.47
C CYS A 219 0.13 -6.50 -8.95
N VAL A 220 0.36 -6.55 -7.63
CA VAL A 220 1.65 -6.20 -7.01
C VAL A 220 2.76 -7.11 -7.54
N GLU A 221 2.54 -8.43 -7.57
CA GLU A 221 3.50 -9.40 -8.09
C GLU A 221 3.83 -9.14 -9.56
N TRP A 222 2.81 -8.89 -10.37
CA TRP A 222 3.01 -8.54 -11.78
C TRP A 222 3.87 -7.29 -11.90
N LEU A 223 3.56 -6.21 -11.19
CA LEU A 223 4.34 -4.96 -11.22
C LEU A 223 5.78 -5.12 -10.73
N ILE A 224 6.03 -6.03 -9.78
CA ILE A 224 7.40 -6.33 -9.31
C ILE A 224 8.23 -6.99 -10.41
N ASN A 225 7.61 -7.84 -11.24
CA ASN A 225 8.29 -8.65 -12.26
C ASN A 225 8.28 -8.01 -13.65
N ASP A 226 7.39 -7.04 -13.89
CA ASP A 226 7.36 -6.26 -15.13
C ASP A 226 8.50 -5.23 -15.13
N GLU A 227 9.12 -4.98 -16.29
CA GLU A 227 10.28 -4.09 -16.40
C GLU A 227 9.98 -2.79 -17.17
N TYR A 228 8.77 -2.65 -17.72
CA TYR A 228 8.45 -1.53 -18.61
C TYR A 228 7.30 -0.65 -18.12
N THR A 229 6.49 -1.11 -17.17
CA THR A 229 5.37 -0.34 -16.61
C THR A 229 5.84 0.62 -15.54
N THR A 230 5.63 1.92 -15.78
CA THR A 230 5.87 2.98 -14.79
C THR A 230 4.91 4.16 -14.99
N GLY A 231 4.61 4.89 -13.91
CA GLY A 231 3.71 6.06 -13.92
C GLY A 231 2.23 5.72 -14.06
N GLN A 232 1.85 4.45 -13.95
CA GLN A 232 0.47 4.02 -14.13
C GLN A 232 -0.31 4.00 -12.82
N VAL A 233 -1.61 4.27 -12.93
CA VAL A 233 -2.62 4.03 -11.90
C VAL A 233 -3.50 2.89 -12.42
N ILE A 234 -3.36 1.71 -11.81
CA ILE A 234 -3.99 0.48 -12.30
C ILE A 234 -5.19 0.16 -11.43
N SER A 235 -6.39 0.26 -12.01
CA SER A 235 -7.63 -0.05 -11.30
C SER A 235 -7.86 -1.56 -11.24
N ILE A 236 -8.05 -2.09 -10.01
CA ILE A 236 -8.45 -3.47 -9.74
C ILE A 236 -9.76 -3.42 -8.96
N ASN A 237 -10.88 -3.37 -9.68
CA ASN A 237 -12.18 -2.99 -9.12
C ASN A 237 -13.39 -3.76 -9.69
N GLY A 238 -13.17 -4.83 -10.46
CA GLY A 238 -14.25 -5.61 -11.05
C GLY A 238 -15.05 -4.89 -12.15
N GLY A 239 -14.55 -3.75 -12.65
CA GLY A 239 -15.24 -2.90 -13.62
C GLY A 239 -16.13 -1.82 -12.99
N TRP A 240 -16.14 -1.67 -11.65
CA TRP A 240 -16.97 -0.69 -10.95
C TRP A 240 -16.69 0.76 -11.38
N ASN A 241 -15.44 1.04 -11.75
CA ASN A 241 -15.04 2.31 -12.35
C ASN A 241 -14.12 2.06 -13.55
N MET A 242 -14.51 2.57 -14.71
CA MET A 242 -13.80 2.44 -15.97
C MET A 242 -13.45 3.81 -16.56
#